data_1ab3f6a180c9452e9346d17ba8550577
#
_entry.id   1ab3f6a180c9452e9346d17ba8550577
#
_cell.length_a   1.000
_cell.length_b   1.000
_cell.length_c   1.000
_cell.angle_alpha   90.00
_cell.angle_beta   90.00
_cell.angle_gamma   90.00
#
_symmetry.space_group_name_H-M   'P 1'
#
loop_
_entity.id
_entity.type
_entity.pdbx_description
1 polymer ?
#
loop_
_entity_poly.entity_id
_entity_poly.type
_entity_poly.pdbx_seq_one_letter_code
_entity_poly.pdbx_strand_id
1 'polypeptide(L)'
;AKAAWLTIDDYMTSESERSLPFKKVCIVNVEGFLDFYPEFIAEEFRKKGVECSFGSVNLPDLERIRQNPSEMRSANIARVFDHEENLEALAAKIRDFGKGCDAVILPAIIGLHRDDSFSVLQSKTSVPIRLLPTLPPSIPGIRAQRALQRRFRSLGGEYFLGDTVLSADCDGARVLRIHTANQGNIAFEADSFVLATGSFFSKGLVATPDRVVEPVFGLDTVYDADRSKWYTLRFFCLLYTSDAA
;
A
#
# COMPACT_ATOMS: atom_id res chain seq x y z
N ALA A 1 -10.80 -9.23 10.29
CA ALA A 1 -9.99 -8.37 9.42
C ALA A 1 -10.47 -8.29 7.96
N LYS A 2 -11.14 -9.32 7.41
CA LYS A 2 -11.61 -9.33 6.01
C LYS A 2 -12.73 -8.31 5.73
N ALA A 3 -13.50 -7.92 6.73
CA ALA A 3 -14.62 -7.00 6.53
C ALA A 3 -14.24 -5.51 6.50
N ALA A 4 -12.99 -5.18 6.80
CA ALA A 4 -12.54 -3.81 6.92
C ALA A 4 -12.22 -3.14 5.58
N TRP A 5 -11.94 -3.92 4.55
CA TRP A 5 -11.48 -3.44 3.26
C TRP A 5 -12.59 -3.58 2.23
N LEU A 6 -12.65 -2.62 1.32
CA LEU A 6 -13.26 -2.89 0.02
C LEU A 6 -12.38 -3.95 -0.64
N THR A 7 -12.88 -5.16 -0.73
CA THR A 7 -12.16 -6.23 -1.41
C THR A 7 -12.23 -5.97 -2.92
N ILE A 8 -11.34 -6.60 -3.66
CA ILE A 8 -11.44 -6.62 -5.13
C ILE A 8 -12.83 -7.11 -5.55
N ASP A 9 -13.41 -8.06 -4.83
CA ASP A 9 -14.76 -8.58 -5.09
C ASP A 9 -15.87 -7.55 -4.83
N ASP A 10 -15.68 -6.61 -3.89
CA ASP A 10 -16.64 -5.55 -3.62
C ASP A 10 -16.56 -4.41 -4.64
N TYR A 11 -15.40 -4.19 -5.24
CA TYR A 11 -15.13 -3.01 -6.08
C TYR A 11 -14.72 -3.35 -7.51
N MET A 12 -13.89 -4.37 -7.73
CA MET A 12 -13.22 -4.63 -9.01
C MET A 12 -13.55 -6.01 -9.61
N THR A 13 -14.70 -6.57 -9.37
CA THR A 13 -15.05 -7.73 -10.13
C THR A 13 -15.32 -7.31 -11.57
N SER A 14 -14.39 -7.75 -12.37
CA SER A 14 -14.46 -7.91 -13.81
C SER A 14 -15.78 -7.46 -14.41
N GLU A 15 -15.63 -6.49 -15.29
CA GLU A 15 -16.49 -6.35 -16.45
C GLU A 15 -17.94 -6.77 -16.22
N SER A 16 -18.75 -5.84 -15.94
CA SER A 16 -20.11 -5.69 -16.36
C SER A 16 -21.26 -5.94 -15.39
N GLU A 17 -21.25 -6.84 -14.39
CA GLU A 17 -22.59 -7.21 -13.90
C GLU A 17 -22.79 -7.39 -12.39
N ARG A 18 -21.81 -7.23 -11.54
CA ARG A 18 -22.08 -7.24 -10.10
C ARG A 18 -22.38 -5.84 -9.59
N SER A 19 -23.60 -5.63 -9.18
CA SER A 19 -23.97 -4.44 -8.40
C SER A 19 -23.17 -4.44 -7.08
N LEU A 20 -22.63 -3.27 -6.71
CA LEU A 20 -22.05 -3.11 -5.38
C LEU A 20 -23.11 -3.41 -4.30
N PRO A 21 -22.72 -3.94 -3.13
CA PRO A 21 -23.66 -4.24 -2.06
C PRO A 21 -24.22 -2.98 -1.37
N PHE A 22 -24.02 -1.81 -1.95
CA PHE A 22 -24.41 -0.51 -1.40
C PHE A 22 -25.36 0.19 -2.36
N LYS A 23 -26.39 0.83 -1.82
CA LYS A 23 -27.25 1.79 -2.52
C LYS A 23 -26.84 3.21 -2.25
N LYS A 24 -26.37 3.47 -1.02
CA LYS A 24 -25.96 4.79 -0.57
C LYS A 24 -24.73 4.70 0.32
N VAL A 25 -23.70 5.47 0.00
CA VAL A 25 -22.47 5.55 0.81
C VAL A 25 -22.14 6.99 1.19
N CYS A 26 -21.48 7.17 2.34
CA CYS A 26 -20.85 8.42 2.68
C CYS A 26 -19.34 8.29 2.53
N ILE A 27 -18.73 9.12 1.70
CA ILE A 27 -17.28 9.19 1.52
C ILE A 27 -16.74 10.24 2.45
N VAL A 28 -15.94 9.83 3.42
CA VAL A 28 -15.40 10.70 4.46
C VAL A 28 -13.92 10.93 4.25
N ASN A 29 -13.52 12.19 4.16
CA ASN A 29 -12.14 12.59 4.06
C ASN A 29 -11.67 13.29 5.36
N VAL A 30 -10.35 13.39 5.52
CA VAL A 30 -9.73 14.28 6.49
C VAL A 30 -9.38 15.59 5.81
N GLU A 31 -9.75 16.71 6.42
CA GLU A 31 -9.53 18.04 5.86
C GLU A 31 -8.05 18.30 5.63
N GLY A 32 -7.71 18.66 4.38
CA GLY A 32 -6.33 18.89 3.96
C GLY A 32 -5.52 17.64 3.64
N PHE A 33 -6.09 16.44 3.71
CA PHE A 33 -5.38 15.23 3.32
C PHE A 33 -5.15 15.19 1.81
N LEU A 34 -3.88 15.05 1.41
CA LEU A 34 -3.44 15.27 0.03
C LEU A 34 -3.60 14.05 -0.89
N ASP A 35 -3.73 12.84 -0.32
CA ASP A 35 -3.66 11.58 -1.08
C ASP A 35 -5.03 10.89 -1.18
N PHE A 36 -6.12 11.63 -0.99
CA PHE A 36 -7.48 11.10 -1.07
C PHE A 36 -8.43 12.10 -1.71
N TYR A 37 -9.09 11.70 -2.80
CA TYR A 37 -9.93 12.56 -3.63
C TYR A 37 -11.36 12.03 -3.67
N PRO A 38 -12.25 12.47 -2.75
CA PRO A 38 -13.61 11.95 -2.61
C PRO A 38 -14.45 12.01 -3.89
N GLU A 39 -14.29 13.05 -4.70
CA GLU A 39 -15.08 13.22 -5.93
C GLU A 39 -14.75 12.15 -6.98
N PHE A 40 -13.48 11.80 -7.18
CA PHE A 40 -13.11 10.72 -8.10
C PHE A 40 -13.68 9.37 -7.65
N ILE A 41 -13.65 9.13 -6.33
CA ILE A 41 -14.21 7.91 -5.75
C ILE A 41 -15.73 7.89 -5.94
N ALA A 42 -16.40 9.01 -5.68
CA ALA A 42 -17.84 9.13 -5.86
C ALA A 42 -18.27 8.94 -7.31
N GLU A 43 -17.47 9.43 -8.27
CA GLU A 43 -17.74 9.24 -9.69
C GLU A 43 -17.79 7.74 -10.05
N GLU A 44 -16.85 6.96 -9.55
CA GLU A 44 -16.82 5.51 -9.80
C GLU A 44 -18.00 4.79 -9.13
N PHE A 45 -18.37 5.18 -7.90
CA PHE A 45 -19.55 4.65 -7.22
C PHE A 45 -20.85 5.00 -7.98
N ARG A 46 -20.99 6.25 -8.45
CA ARG A 46 -22.14 6.71 -9.22
C ARG A 46 -22.30 5.97 -10.56
N LYS A 47 -21.20 5.65 -11.26
CA LYS A 47 -21.21 4.80 -12.46
C LYS A 47 -21.79 3.41 -12.21
N LYS A 48 -21.74 2.93 -10.96
CA LYS A 48 -22.32 1.67 -10.50
C LYS A 48 -23.70 1.82 -9.88
N GLY A 49 -24.32 3.00 -9.95
CA GLY A 49 -25.66 3.27 -9.45
C GLY A 49 -25.73 3.52 -7.94
N VAL A 50 -24.62 3.83 -7.28
CA VAL A 50 -24.56 4.11 -5.84
C VAL A 50 -24.67 5.60 -5.58
N GLU A 51 -25.59 6.00 -4.70
CA GLU A 51 -25.70 7.38 -4.22
C GLU A 51 -24.55 7.71 -3.27
N CYS A 52 -23.91 8.88 -3.46
CA CYS A 52 -22.77 9.30 -2.66
C CYS A 52 -23.05 10.62 -1.95
N SER A 53 -22.81 10.65 -0.64
CA SER A 53 -22.70 11.86 0.17
C SER A 53 -21.26 12.02 0.66
N PHE A 54 -20.93 13.21 1.20
CA PHE A 54 -19.58 13.52 1.63
C PHE A 54 -19.56 13.97 3.08
N GLY A 55 -18.50 13.58 3.78
CA GLY A 55 -18.14 14.08 5.10
C GLY A 55 -16.69 14.55 5.13
N SER A 56 -16.42 15.55 5.96
CA SER A 56 -15.06 16.01 6.20
C SER A 56 -14.75 16.02 7.69
N VAL A 57 -13.65 15.41 8.07
CA VAL A 57 -13.19 15.31 9.45
C VAL A 57 -12.14 16.36 9.71
N ASN A 58 -12.41 17.20 10.69
CA ASN A 58 -11.43 18.10 11.28
C ASN A 58 -11.44 17.90 12.80
N LEU A 59 -10.27 17.72 13.40
CA LEU A 59 -10.03 17.59 14.84
C LEU A 59 -8.87 18.50 15.24
N PRO A 60 -8.80 18.95 16.51
CA PRO A 60 -7.74 19.87 16.95
C PRO A 60 -6.32 19.39 16.64
N ASP A 61 -6.04 18.09 16.81
CA ASP A 61 -4.72 17.51 16.51
C ASP A 61 -4.45 17.43 15.01
N LEU A 62 -5.46 17.22 14.18
CA LEU A 62 -5.34 17.30 12.73
C LEU A 62 -5.09 18.73 12.26
N GLU A 63 -5.78 19.70 12.87
CA GLU A 63 -5.56 21.12 12.58
C GLU A 63 -4.13 21.55 12.91
N ARG A 64 -3.54 21.03 13.98
CA ARG A 64 -2.14 21.31 14.35
C ARG A 64 -1.16 20.85 13.25
N ILE A 65 -1.33 19.65 12.69
CA ILE A 65 -0.47 19.19 11.60
C ILE A 65 -0.79 19.89 10.28
N ARG A 66 -2.03 20.33 10.06
CA ARG A 66 -2.45 21.07 8.86
C ARG A 66 -1.80 22.45 8.75
N GLN A 67 -1.31 23.05 9.83
CA GLN A 67 -0.51 24.28 9.80
C GLN A 67 0.74 24.13 8.92
N ASN A 68 1.23 22.90 8.76
CA ASN A 68 2.24 22.56 7.76
C ASN A 68 1.61 21.58 6.74
N PRO A 69 1.10 22.05 5.59
CA PRO A 69 0.38 21.20 4.64
C PRO A 69 1.16 19.98 4.15
N SER A 70 2.49 20.04 4.11
CA SER A 70 3.35 18.91 3.72
C SER A 70 3.26 17.74 4.71
N GLU A 71 2.84 17.98 5.94
CA GLU A 71 2.65 16.96 6.99
C GLU A 71 1.32 16.22 6.89
N MET A 72 0.38 16.70 6.06
CA MET A 72 -0.92 16.06 5.85
C MET A 72 -0.82 14.79 4.99
N ARG A 73 0.00 13.83 5.47
CA ARG A 73 0.26 12.54 4.86
C ARG A 73 -0.32 11.40 5.69
N SER A 74 -0.60 10.28 5.03
CA SER A 74 -1.22 9.10 5.64
C SER A 74 -0.61 8.72 6.99
N ALA A 75 0.72 8.69 7.10
CA ALA A 75 1.40 8.27 8.31
C ALA A 75 1.23 9.25 9.48
N ASN A 76 1.23 10.56 9.22
CA ASN A 76 1.07 11.58 10.27
C ASN A 76 -0.38 11.62 10.76
N ILE A 77 -1.33 11.55 9.84
CA ILE A 77 -2.76 11.46 10.17
C ILE A 77 -3.04 10.20 10.98
N ALA A 78 -2.47 9.06 10.57
CA ALA A 78 -2.67 7.80 11.28
C ALA A 78 -2.11 7.83 12.71
N ARG A 79 -1.02 8.58 12.97
CA ARG A 79 -0.52 8.79 14.35
C ARG A 79 -1.52 9.54 15.22
N VAL A 80 -2.23 10.52 14.66
CA VAL A 80 -3.30 11.23 15.38
C VAL A 80 -4.39 10.25 15.80
N PHE A 81 -4.77 9.32 14.92
CA PHE A 81 -5.80 8.31 15.20
C PHE A 81 -5.31 7.10 16.01
N ASP A 82 -4.02 7.00 16.32
CA ASP A 82 -3.52 6.04 17.32
C ASP A 82 -3.89 6.45 18.75
N HIS A 83 -4.24 7.73 19.00
CA HIS A 83 -4.77 8.23 20.27
C HIS A 83 -6.27 7.94 20.38
N GLU A 84 -6.66 7.37 21.52
CA GLU A 84 -8.04 6.89 21.72
C GLU A 84 -9.07 8.02 21.65
N GLU A 85 -8.76 9.19 22.19
CA GLU A 85 -9.62 10.37 22.15
C GLU A 85 -9.95 10.82 20.73
N ASN A 86 -8.95 10.82 19.84
CA ASN A 86 -9.12 11.18 18.45
C ASN A 86 -9.89 10.09 17.68
N LEU A 87 -9.69 8.83 18.03
CA LEU A 87 -10.44 7.72 17.45
C LEU A 87 -11.92 7.78 17.86
N GLU A 88 -12.21 8.14 19.11
CA GLU A 88 -13.56 8.39 19.62
C GLU A 88 -14.24 9.55 18.88
N ALA A 89 -13.53 10.67 18.74
CA ALA A 89 -14.02 11.84 18.02
C ALA A 89 -14.31 11.50 16.54
N LEU A 90 -13.44 10.70 15.91
CA LEU A 90 -13.68 10.17 14.57
C LEU A 90 -14.96 9.31 14.51
N ALA A 91 -15.13 8.42 15.48
CA ALA A 91 -16.32 7.57 15.57
C ALA A 91 -17.61 8.40 15.69
N ALA A 92 -17.58 9.47 16.48
CA ALA A 92 -18.72 10.39 16.61
C ALA A 92 -19.07 11.04 15.25
N LYS A 93 -18.08 11.54 14.52
CA LYS A 93 -18.26 12.11 13.18
C LYS A 93 -18.82 11.09 12.19
N ILE A 94 -18.28 9.85 12.21
CA ILE A 94 -18.75 8.77 11.34
C ILE A 94 -20.20 8.41 11.64
N ARG A 95 -20.61 8.37 12.90
CA ARG A 95 -22.03 8.15 13.28
C ARG A 95 -22.96 9.21 12.67
N ASP A 96 -22.52 10.47 12.65
CA ASP A 96 -23.31 11.55 12.08
C ASP A 96 -23.36 11.49 10.55
N PHE A 97 -22.22 11.34 9.89
CA PHE A 97 -22.13 11.26 8.44
C PHE A 97 -22.79 10.00 7.85
N GLY A 98 -22.75 8.89 8.60
CA GLY A 98 -23.28 7.60 8.17
C GLY A 98 -24.78 7.43 8.33
N LYS A 99 -25.52 8.46 8.85
CA LYS A 99 -26.97 8.38 9.00
C LYS A 99 -27.66 8.14 7.66
N GLY A 100 -28.35 7.02 7.56
CA GLY A 100 -29.08 6.65 6.34
C GLY A 100 -28.17 6.18 5.18
N CYS A 101 -26.91 5.84 5.46
CA CYS A 101 -26.00 5.20 4.50
C CYS A 101 -25.81 3.72 4.81
N ASP A 102 -25.58 2.93 3.77
CA ASP A 102 -25.29 1.50 3.89
C ASP A 102 -23.84 1.27 4.36
N ALA A 103 -22.94 2.19 4.04
CA ALA A 103 -21.56 2.17 4.49
C ALA A 103 -20.92 3.57 4.51
N VAL A 104 -19.87 3.71 5.31
CA VAL A 104 -18.95 4.85 5.26
C VAL A 104 -17.65 4.40 4.64
N ILE A 105 -17.21 5.13 3.62
CA ILE A 105 -15.92 4.93 2.94
C ILE A 105 -14.91 5.89 3.55
N LEU A 106 -13.84 5.36 4.10
CA LEU A 106 -12.80 6.13 4.78
C LEU A 106 -11.43 5.80 4.17
N PRO A 107 -10.52 6.76 3.99
CA PRO A 107 -9.15 6.43 3.62
C PRO A 107 -8.51 5.54 4.69
N ALA A 108 -7.64 4.64 4.26
CA ALA A 108 -6.96 3.68 5.14
C ALA A 108 -5.82 4.36 5.92
N ILE A 109 -6.18 5.26 6.84
CA ILE A 109 -5.29 6.11 7.62
C ILE A 109 -5.40 5.88 9.13
N ILE A 110 -5.78 4.68 9.55
CA ILE A 110 -5.92 4.29 10.96
C ILE A 110 -5.08 3.06 11.26
N GLY A 111 -4.69 2.91 12.54
CA GLY A 111 -3.98 1.73 13.03
C GLY A 111 -2.55 1.64 12.56
N LEU A 112 -1.78 2.73 12.58
CA LEU A 112 -0.36 2.71 12.24
C LEU A 112 0.47 1.91 13.25
N HIS A 113 0.18 2.04 14.54
CA HIS A 113 0.88 1.36 15.63
C HIS A 113 -0.01 0.39 16.42
N ARG A 114 -1.32 0.56 16.33
CA ARG A 114 -2.32 -0.28 17.02
C ARG A 114 -3.07 -1.16 16.03
N ASP A 115 -2.93 -2.46 16.17
CA ASP A 115 -3.56 -3.43 15.27
C ASP A 115 -5.09 -3.51 15.45
N ASP A 116 -5.61 -3.11 16.61
CA ASP A 116 -7.03 -3.14 16.99
C ASP A 116 -7.81 -1.87 16.63
N SER A 117 -7.15 -0.78 16.21
CA SER A 117 -7.78 0.52 15.98
C SER A 117 -9.02 0.46 15.09
N PHE A 118 -8.99 -0.35 14.02
CA PHE A 118 -10.15 -0.50 13.16
C PHE A 118 -11.32 -1.19 13.87
N SER A 119 -11.04 -2.27 14.62
CA SER A 119 -12.08 -3.00 15.37
C SER A 119 -12.72 -2.12 16.44
N VAL A 120 -11.90 -1.32 17.11
CA VAL A 120 -12.39 -0.33 18.09
C VAL A 120 -13.24 0.73 17.41
N LEU A 121 -12.79 1.30 16.29
CA LEU A 121 -13.58 2.29 15.54
C LEU A 121 -14.91 1.69 15.07
N GLN A 122 -14.89 0.50 14.47
CA GLN A 122 -16.10 -0.15 13.99
C GLN A 122 -17.08 -0.48 15.12
N SER A 123 -16.59 -0.89 16.29
CA SER A 123 -17.47 -1.19 17.45
C SER A 123 -18.19 0.05 17.99
N LYS A 124 -17.63 1.24 17.76
CA LYS A 124 -18.21 2.53 18.19
C LYS A 124 -19.15 3.14 17.16
N THR A 125 -19.35 2.49 16.01
CA THR A 125 -20.23 2.98 14.92
C THR A 125 -21.28 1.94 14.57
N SER A 126 -22.49 2.38 14.26
CA SER A 126 -23.60 1.51 13.82
C SER A 126 -23.57 1.21 12.32
N VAL A 127 -22.84 2.02 11.56
CA VAL A 127 -22.71 1.88 10.10
C VAL A 127 -21.42 1.14 9.76
N PRO A 128 -21.46 0.22 8.79
CA PRO A 128 -20.25 -0.45 8.31
C PRO A 128 -19.24 0.54 7.75
N ILE A 129 -17.97 0.41 8.16
CA ILE A 129 -16.87 1.20 7.63
C ILE A 129 -16.10 0.36 6.61
N ARG A 130 -15.75 0.97 5.49
CA ARG A 130 -14.86 0.39 4.48
C ARG A 130 -13.65 1.30 4.31
N LEU A 131 -12.46 0.71 4.42
CA LEU A 131 -11.21 1.43 4.25
C LEU A 131 -10.73 1.33 2.81
N LEU A 132 -10.47 2.47 2.21
CA LEU A 132 -9.91 2.55 0.86
C LEU A 132 -8.41 2.82 0.93
N PRO A 133 -7.56 1.99 0.29
CA PRO A 133 -6.12 2.22 0.25
C PRO A 133 -5.77 3.58 -0.35
N THR A 134 -4.74 4.20 0.21
CA THR A 134 -4.19 5.48 -0.27
C THR A 134 -2.89 5.24 -1.04
N LEU A 135 -2.37 6.29 -1.68
CA LEU A 135 -1.08 6.24 -2.36
C LEU A 135 0.07 5.87 -1.40
N PRO A 136 1.14 5.21 -1.90
CA PRO A 136 2.33 4.92 -1.10
C PRO A 136 3.02 6.19 -0.58
N PRO A 137 3.55 6.15 0.64
CA PRO A 137 3.55 5.05 1.60
C PRO A 137 2.19 4.91 2.32
N SER A 138 1.48 3.82 2.04
CA SER A 138 0.16 3.56 2.62
C SER A 138 0.27 2.90 3.99
N ILE A 139 -0.69 3.16 4.88
CA ILE A 139 -0.72 2.55 6.22
C ILE A 139 -0.80 1.03 6.15
N PRO A 140 -1.63 0.41 5.28
CA PRO A 140 -1.62 -1.04 5.11
C PRO A 140 -0.27 -1.60 4.70
N GLY A 141 0.43 -0.92 3.77
CA GLY A 141 1.76 -1.32 3.33
C GLY A 141 2.78 -1.27 4.47
N ILE A 142 2.80 -0.18 5.24
CA ILE A 142 3.67 -0.04 6.42
C ILE A 142 3.37 -1.14 7.44
N ARG A 143 2.09 -1.42 7.73
CA ARG A 143 1.69 -2.49 8.66
C ARG A 143 2.12 -3.87 8.17
N ALA A 144 1.89 -4.18 6.90
CA ALA A 144 2.31 -5.43 6.28
C ALA A 144 3.83 -5.62 6.38
N GLN A 145 4.60 -4.59 6.00
CA GLN A 145 6.05 -4.61 6.12
C GLN A 145 6.52 -4.87 7.55
N ARG A 146 5.98 -4.15 8.53
CA ARG A 146 6.31 -4.33 9.95
C ARG A 146 5.95 -5.73 10.47
N ALA A 147 4.79 -6.25 10.08
CA ALA A 147 4.35 -7.58 10.48
C ALA A 147 5.29 -8.66 9.91
N LEU A 148 5.66 -8.56 8.64
CA LEU A 148 6.60 -9.46 7.99
C LEU A 148 7.99 -9.37 8.62
N GLN A 149 8.50 -8.17 8.90
CA GLN A 149 9.77 -8.00 9.60
C GLN A 149 9.77 -8.62 10.98
N ARG A 150 8.71 -8.38 11.79
CA ARG A 150 8.58 -9.00 13.12
C ARG A 150 8.59 -10.52 13.02
N ARG A 151 7.81 -11.06 12.07
CA ARG A 151 7.74 -12.51 11.86
C ARG A 151 9.08 -13.08 11.43
N PHE A 152 9.76 -12.43 10.48
CA PHE A 152 11.07 -12.83 9.99
C PHE A 152 12.11 -12.89 11.14
N ARG A 153 12.20 -11.83 11.94
CA ARG A 153 13.10 -11.79 13.10
C ARG A 153 12.73 -12.81 14.17
N SER A 154 11.44 -13.06 14.41
CA SER A 154 10.99 -14.07 15.39
C SER A 154 11.37 -15.51 14.99
N LEU A 155 11.67 -15.73 13.70
CA LEU A 155 12.17 -16.98 13.16
C LEU A 155 13.71 -17.05 13.14
N GLY A 156 14.40 -16.05 13.71
CA GLY A 156 15.86 -15.99 13.74
C GLY A 156 16.49 -15.34 12.50
N GLY A 157 15.69 -14.75 11.61
CA GLY A 157 16.22 -14.07 10.42
C GLY A 157 16.86 -12.73 10.77
N GLU A 158 17.97 -12.43 10.11
CA GLU A 158 18.63 -11.13 10.15
C GLU A 158 18.15 -10.23 9.00
N TYR A 159 17.85 -8.98 9.31
CA TYR A 159 17.31 -8.03 8.35
C TYR A 159 18.18 -6.78 8.26
N PHE A 160 18.88 -6.62 7.14
CA PHE A 160 19.75 -5.49 6.85
C PHE A 160 18.97 -4.44 6.05
N LEU A 161 18.54 -3.39 6.73
CA LEU A 161 17.80 -2.28 6.09
C LEU A 161 18.79 -1.23 5.57
N GLY A 162 18.54 -0.77 4.35
CA GLY A 162 19.33 0.32 3.74
C GLY A 162 20.65 -0.15 3.14
N ASP A 163 20.83 -1.44 2.97
CA ASP A 163 21.95 -1.99 2.23
C ASP A 163 21.54 -2.41 0.81
N THR A 164 22.50 -2.48 -0.09
CA THR A 164 22.27 -2.84 -1.50
C THR A 164 23.26 -3.91 -1.91
N VAL A 165 22.78 -5.01 -2.48
CA VAL A 165 23.63 -6.02 -3.10
C VAL A 165 24.21 -5.42 -4.39
N LEU A 166 25.53 -5.43 -4.48
CA LEU A 166 26.27 -4.83 -5.61
C LEU A 166 26.69 -5.87 -6.64
N SER A 167 27.10 -7.07 -6.16
CA SER A 167 27.61 -8.12 -7.01
C SER A 167 27.53 -9.48 -6.33
N ALA A 168 27.76 -10.53 -7.12
CA ALA A 168 27.89 -11.88 -6.65
C ALA A 168 29.11 -12.56 -7.26
N ASP A 169 29.75 -13.45 -6.49
CA ASP A 169 30.75 -14.37 -7.00
C ASP A 169 30.06 -15.69 -7.34
N CYS A 170 30.21 -16.12 -8.58
CA CYS A 170 29.55 -17.32 -9.10
C CYS A 170 30.59 -18.34 -9.59
N ASP A 171 30.26 -19.62 -9.44
CA ASP A 171 30.92 -20.73 -10.09
C ASP A 171 29.92 -21.42 -11.03
N GLY A 172 30.05 -21.12 -12.32
CA GLY A 172 29.04 -21.51 -13.31
C GLY A 172 27.65 -20.89 -12.98
N ALA A 173 26.66 -21.75 -12.79
CA ALA A 173 25.32 -21.34 -12.44
C ALA A 173 25.07 -21.21 -10.92
N ARG A 174 26.08 -21.47 -10.09
CA ARG A 174 25.94 -21.43 -8.63
C ARG A 174 26.47 -20.12 -8.05
N VAL A 175 25.65 -19.42 -7.30
CA VAL A 175 26.08 -18.27 -6.48
C VAL A 175 26.79 -18.80 -5.25
N LEU A 176 28.06 -18.35 -5.01
CA LEU A 176 28.85 -18.69 -3.84
C LEU A 176 28.70 -17.69 -2.72
N ARG A 177 28.73 -16.40 -3.05
CA ARG A 177 28.58 -15.30 -2.09
C ARG A 177 28.11 -14.03 -2.78
N ILE A 178 27.63 -13.10 -1.97
CA ILE A 178 27.21 -11.77 -2.42
C ILE A 178 27.97 -10.67 -1.68
N HIS A 179 28.13 -9.52 -2.32
CA HIS A 179 28.76 -8.33 -1.79
C HIS A 179 27.76 -7.20 -1.72
N THR A 180 27.81 -6.41 -0.62
CA THR A 180 26.86 -5.31 -0.39
C THR A 180 27.58 -3.98 -0.19
N ALA A 181 26.86 -2.89 -0.38
CA ALA A 181 27.42 -1.54 -0.36
C ALA A 181 27.98 -1.12 1.00
N ASN A 182 27.35 -1.57 2.09
CA ASN A 182 27.64 -1.04 3.43
C ASN A 182 28.53 -1.98 4.28
N GLN A 183 28.88 -3.17 3.78
CA GLN A 183 29.66 -4.14 4.54
C GLN A 183 31.14 -4.18 4.14
N GLY A 184 31.58 -3.28 3.27
CA GLY A 184 32.96 -3.20 2.83
C GLY A 184 33.43 -4.50 2.16
N ASN A 185 34.47 -5.12 2.72
CA ASN A 185 35.04 -6.36 2.19
C ASN A 185 34.37 -7.64 2.72
N ILE A 186 33.33 -7.51 3.55
CA ILE A 186 32.61 -8.67 4.08
C ILE A 186 31.65 -9.18 3.02
N ALA A 187 31.80 -10.47 2.66
CA ALA A 187 30.87 -11.15 1.78
C ALA A 187 29.89 -12.02 2.59
N PHE A 188 28.66 -12.15 2.09
CA PHE A 188 27.68 -13.07 2.66
C PHE A 188 27.70 -14.38 1.90
N GLU A 189 27.87 -15.47 2.62
CA GLU A 189 27.84 -16.84 2.08
C GLU A 189 26.59 -17.56 2.58
N ALA A 190 25.98 -18.39 1.73
CA ALA A 190 24.81 -19.19 2.07
C ALA A 190 24.72 -20.45 1.20
N ASP A 191 23.94 -21.41 1.67
CA ASP A 191 23.63 -22.62 0.90
C ASP A 191 22.72 -22.35 -0.30
N SER A 192 21.90 -21.30 -0.20
CA SER A 192 20.96 -20.90 -1.24
C SER A 192 20.72 -19.39 -1.22
N PHE A 193 20.52 -18.81 -2.38
CA PHE A 193 20.19 -17.41 -2.56
C PHE A 193 18.84 -17.27 -3.25
N VAL A 194 18.05 -16.32 -2.79
CA VAL A 194 16.75 -15.99 -3.39
C VAL A 194 16.78 -14.54 -3.87
N LEU A 195 16.67 -14.35 -5.18
CA LEU A 195 16.58 -13.03 -5.78
C LEU A 195 15.12 -12.56 -5.73
N ALA A 196 14.83 -11.57 -4.89
CA ALA A 196 13.50 -11.00 -4.72
C ALA A 196 13.52 -9.46 -4.82
N THR A 197 14.33 -8.95 -5.75
CA THR A 197 14.63 -7.52 -5.92
C THR A 197 13.51 -6.72 -6.57
N GLY A 198 12.49 -7.39 -7.08
CA GLY A 198 11.32 -6.77 -7.69
C GLY A 198 11.60 -6.22 -9.10
N SER A 199 11.06 -5.04 -9.40
CA SER A 199 11.05 -4.44 -10.74
C SER A 199 11.91 -3.18 -10.84
N PHE A 200 11.61 -2.32 -11.82
CA PHE A 200 12.29 -1.04 -12.03
C PHE A 200 12.24 -0.10 -10.83
N PHE A 201 11.11 -0.06 -10.10
CA PHE A 201 10.94 0.82 -8.94
C PHE A 201 11.85 0.45 -7.76
N SER A 202 12.14 -0.82 -7.60
CA SER A 202 13.05 -1.34 -6.57
C SER A 202 14.47 -1.55 -7.07
N LYS A 203 14.77 -1.17 -8.32
CA LYS A 203 16.05 -1.37 -9.00
C LYS A 203 16.44 -2.85 -9.20
N GLY A 204 15.47 -3.76 -9.12
CA GLY A 204 15.69 -5.16 -9.47
C GLY A 204 15.86 -5.37 -10.96
N LEU A 205 15.34 -4.44 -11.78
CA LEU A 205 15.56 -4.34 -13.20
C LEU A 205 16.03 -2.93 -13.55
N VAL A 206 16.97 -2.83 -14.48
CA VAL A 206 17.47 -1.55 -15.00
C VAL A 206 17.25 -1.49 -16.51
N ALA A 207 16.53 -0.47 -16.95
CA ALA A 207 16.36 -0.20 -18.38
C ALA A 207 17.47 0.73 -18.89
N THR A 208 18.21 0.26 -19.88
CA THR A 208 19.14 1.07 -20.67
C THR A 208 18.49 1.43 -22.02
N PRO A 209 19.09 2.29 -22.86
CA PRO A 209 18.55 2.55 -24.20
C PRO A 209 18.31 1.29 -25.04
N ASP A 210 19.14 0.27 -24.90
CA ASP A 210 19.17 -0.90 -25.78
C ASP A 210 18.54 -2.14 -25.18
N ARG A 211 18.52 -2.26 -23.83
CA ARG A 211 18.09 -3.50 -23.16
C ARG A 211 17.58 -3.26 -21.75
N VAL A 212 16.93 -4.28 -21.20
CA VAL A 212 16.63 -4.41 -19.76
C VAL A 212 17.61 -5.42 -19.17
N VAL A 213 18.17 -5.12 -18.01
CA VAL A 213 19.15 -5.99 -17.33
C VAL A 213 18.75 -6.22 -15.88
N GLU A 214 19.05 -7.40 -15.38
CA GLU A 214 19.09 -7.71 -13.95
C GLU A 214 20.52 -7.42 -13.47
N PRO A 215 20.71 -6.46 -12.52
CA PRO A 215 22.02 -5.89 -12.25
C PRO A 215 22.90 -6.71 -11.28
N VAL A 216 22.37 -7.71 -10.57
CA VAL A 216 23.08 -8.43 -9.51
C VAL A 216 23.77 -9.68 -10.05
N PHE A 217 23.01 -10.55 -10.72
CA PHE A 217 23.50 -11.83 -11.23
C PHE A 217 23.68 -11.83 -12.75
N GLY A 218 23.19 -10.80 -13.44
CA GLY A 218 23.24 -10.74 -14.91
C GLY A 218 22.29 -11.73 -15.57
N LEU A 219 21.18 -12.07 -14.92
CA LEU A 219 20.20 -13.03 -15.45
C LEU A 219 19.53 -12.51 -16.72
N ASP A 220 19.15 -13.44 -17.58
CA ASP A 220 18.37 -13.14 -18.76
C ASP A 220 17.02 -12.51 -18.36
N THR A 221 16.64 -11.47 -19.09
CA THR A 221 15.39 -10.76 -18.85
C THR A 221 14.50 -10.86 -20.10
N VAL A 222 13.23 -11.15 -19.85
CA VAL A 222 12.20 -11.14 -20.91
C VAL A 222 11.55 -9.76 -20.98
N TYR A 223 11.61 -9.09 -22.11
CA TYR A 223 10.98 -7.80 -22.32
C TYR A 223 10.62 -7.59 -23.80
N ASP A 224 9.67 -6.72 -24.08
CA ASP A 224 9.38 -6.29 -25.46
C ASP A 224 10.36 -5.18 -25.86
N ALA A 225 11.10 -5.39 -26.95
CA ALA A 225 12.02 -4.40 -27.49
C ALA A 225 11.29 -3.12 -27.96
N ASP A 226 10.03 -3.24 -28.38
CA ASP A 226 9.19 -2.12 -28.75
C ASP A 226 8.64 -1.42 -27.48
N ARG A 227 9.30 -0.36 -27.09
CA ARG A 227 8.95 0.41 -25.89
C ARG A 227 7.59 1.09 -25.95
N SER A 228 7.03 1.30 -27.14
CA SER A 228 5.68 1.87 -27.27
C SER A 228 4.62 0.97 -26.64
N LYS A 229 4.88 -0.33 -26.57
CA LYS A 229 4.01 -1.31 -25.92
C LYS A 229 4.07 -1.31 -24.40
N TRP A 230 5.07 -0.66 -23.82
CA TRP A 230 5.21 -0.56 -22.35
C TRP A 230 4.16 0.35 -21.73
N TYR A 231 3.52 1.23 -22.50
CA TYR A 231 2.51 2.19 -22.03
C TYR A 231 1.08 1.70 -22.20
N THR A 232 0.87 0.40 -22.12
CA THR A 232 -0.48 -0.20 -22.19
C THR A 232 -1.14 -0.26 -20.81
N LEU A 233 -2.48 -0.42 -20.77
CA LEU A 233 -3.22 -0.62 -19.53
C LEU A 233 -2.76 -1.86 -18.74
N ARG A 234 -2.11 -2.81 -19.41
CA ARG A 234 -1.55 -4.03 -18.81
C ARG A 234 -0.09 -3.89 -18.37
N PHE A 235 0.48 -2.71 -18.48
CA PHE A 235 1.89 -2.46 -18.16
C PHE A 235 2.31 -3.05 -16.80
N PHE A 236 1.50 -2.83 -15.75
CA PHE A 236 1.79 -3.37 -14.42
C PHE A 236 1.57 -4.88 -14.26
N CYS A 237 0.86 -5.52 -15.18
CA CYS A 237 0.59 -6.96 -15.15
C CYS A 237 1.53 -7.77 -16.04
N LEU A 238 2.19 -7.12 -16.99
CA LEU A 238 3.10 -7.76 -17.96
C LEU A 238 4.57 -7.47 -17.66
N LEU A 239 4.84 -6.84 -16.51
CA LEU A 239 6.21 -6.53 -16.15
C LEU A 239 7.00 -7.78 -15.83
N TYR A 240 7.71 -8.13 -16.82
CA TYR A 240 9.05 -8.64 -16.93
C TYR A 240 9.54 -9.27 -15.62
N THR A 241 9.28 -10.53 -15.49
CA THR A 241 9.92 -11.36 -14.51
C THR A 241 11.28 -11.74 -15.07
N SER A 242 12.34 -11.59 -14.28
CA SER A 242 13.53 -12.41 -14.51
C SER A 242 13.08 -13.84 -14.34
N ASP A 243 13.11 -14.65 -15.39
CA ASP A 243 13.00 -16.09 -15.26
C ASP A 243 14.22 -16.56 -14.50
N ALA A 244 14.11 -16.58 -13.19
CA ALA A 244 15.00 -17.33 -12.34
C ALA A 244 14.54 -18.80 -12.44
N ALA A 245 15.09 -19.51 -13.42
CA ALA A 245 15.01 -20.95 -13.47
C ALA A 245 15.88 -21.58 -12.39
#